data_2dc6954bb6f38e87fd0098176c72db63
#
_entry.id   2dc6954bb6f38e87fd0098176c72db63
#
_cell.length_a   1.000
_cell.length_b   1.000
_cell.length_c   1.000
_cell.angle_alpha   90.00
_cell.angle_beta   90.00
_cell.angle_gamma   90.00
#
_symmetry.space_group_name_H-M   'P 1'
#
loop_
_entity.id
_entity.type
_entity.pdbx_description
1 polymer ?
#
loop_
_entity_poly.entity_id
_entity_poly.type
_entity_poly.pdbx_seq_one_letter_code
_entity_poly.pdbx_strand_id
1 'polypeptide(L)'
;MYARIKSVHRANVAVNDVAGNFSMTLIEVLDTFVVLDDREGFEKAVKNVLQWVSFDVNTKPQVFETTIRVLGGLLSGHIFANQTGQPFHLPWYRGELLALAHDLGKRLLPAFATPTGIPYARVYII
;
A
#
# COMPACT_ATOMS: atom_id res chain seq x y z
N MET A 1 -3.54 19.14 -2.82
CA MET A 1 -3.22 17.72 -3.07
C MET A 1 -3.66 16.80 -1.93
N TYR A 2 -3.36 17.12 -0.69
CA TYR A 2 -3.76 16.34 0.49
C TYR A 2 -5.27 16.17 0.65
N ALA A 3 -6.04 17.26 0.53
CA ALA A 3 -7.51 17.23 0.58
C ALA A 3 -8.10 16.43 -0.59
N ARG A 4 -7.43 16.46 -1.74
CA ARG A 4 -7.83 15.70 -2.94
C ARG A 4 -7.63 14.19 -2.74
N ILE A 5 -6.54 13.79 -2.09
CA ILE A 5 -6.28 12.39 -1.75
C ILE A 5 -7.36 11.87 -0.79
N LYS A 6 -7.74 12.66 0.22
CA LYS A 6 -8.83 12.29 1.13
C LYS A 6 -10.19 12.18 0.43
N SER A 7 -10.47 13.06 -0.53
CA SER A 7 -11.74 13.01 -1.28
C SER A 7 -11.78 11.82 -2.24
N VAL A 8 -10.66 11.50 -2.87
CA VAL A 8 -10.52 10.30 -3.72
C VAL A 8 -10.69 9.03 -2.89
N HIS A 9 -10.12 8.99 -1.69
CA HIS A 9 -10.32 7.88 -0.78
C HIS A 9 -11.79 7.66 -0.43
N ARG A 10 -12.53 8.72 -0.09
CA ARG A 10 -13.96 8.64 0.20
C ARG A 10 -14.80 8.22 -1.01
N ALA A 11 -14.42 8.64 -2.21
CA ALA A 11 -15.08 8.26 -3.44
C ALA A 11 -14.84 6.78 -3.79
N ASN A 12 -13.62 6.27 -3.55
CA ASN A 12 -13.24 4.88 -3.85
C ASN A 12 -13.92 3.86 -2.93
N VAL A 13 -14.35 4.25 -1.75
CA VAL A 13 -15.12 3.38 -0.85
C VAL A 13 -16.45 2.96 -1.46
N ALA A 14 -17.00 3.73 -2.41
CA ALA A 14 -18.30 3.48 -3.02
C ALA A 14 -18.24 2.80 -4.40
N VAL A 15 -17.04 2.59 -4.99
CA VAL A 15 -16.87 2.07 -6.36
C VAL A 15 -16.02 0.81 -6.33
N ASN A 16 -16.29 -0.13 -7.23
CA ASN A 16 -15.53 -1.37 -7.44
C ASN A 16 -14.01 -1.11 -7.45
N ASP A 17 -13.41 -1.14 -6.28
CA ASP A 17 -11.98 -1.09 -6.12
C ASP A 17 -11.40 -2.46 -6.49
N VAL A 18 -10.70 -2.52 -7.62
CA VAL A 18 -10.06 -3.72 -8.15
C VAL A 18 -9.08 -4.33 -7.13
N ALA A 19 -8.49 -3.48 -6.30
CA ALA A 19 -7.54 -3.87 -5.26
C ALA A 19 -8.21 -4.10 -3.89
N GLY A 20 -9.53 -3.90 -3.76
CA GLY A 20 -10.27 -4.19 -2.53
C GLY A 20 -10.23 -3.09 -1.48
N ASN A 21 -10.94 -2.06 -1.58
CA ASN A 21 -11.34 -1.06 -0.57
C ASN A 21 -10.33 -0.71 0.56
N PHE A 22 -9.03 -0.71 0.31
CA PHE A 22 -8.00 -0.32 1.27
C PHE A 22 -7.11 0.84 0.80
N SER A 23 -7.67 1.74 -0.01
CA SER A 23 -7.04 3.03 -0.35
C SER A 23 -5.76 2.91 -1.16
N MET A 24 -5.80 2.13 -2.23
CA MET A 24 -4.67 1.91 -3.13
C MET A 24 -3.99 3.22 -3.57
N THR A 25 -4.76 4.28 -3.84
CA THR A 25 -4.23 5.58 -4.25
C THR A 25 -3.30 6.20 -3.22
N LEU A 26 -3.58 6.04 -1.91
CA LEU A 26 -2.70 6.53 -0.85
C LEU A 26 -1.32 5.88 -0.90
N ILE A 27 -1.27 4.62 -1.28
CA ILE A 27 -0.03 3.84 -1.36
C ILE A 27 0.72 4.16 -2.65
N GLU A 28 0.03 4.24 -3.78
CA GLU A 28 0.64 4.52 -5.09
C GLU A 28 1.29 5.90 -5.19
N VAL A 29 0.80 6.90 -4.44
CA VAL A 29 1.39 8.25 -4.47
C VAL A 29 2.73 8.35 -3.74
N LEU A 30 3.14 7.37 -2.95
CA LEU A 30 4.41 7.41 -2.21
C LEU A 30 5.60 7.65 -3.15
N ASP A 31 5.70 6.90 -4.22
CA ASP A 31 6.77 7.04 -5.21
C ASP A 31 6.68 8.37 -5.99
N THR A 32 5.48 8.87 -6.19
CA THR A 32 5.27 10.15 -6.87
C THR A 32 5.97 11.29 -6.15
N PHE A 33 5.90 11.34 -4.83
CA PHE A 33 6.58 12.37 -4.04
C PHE A 33 8.11 12.24 -4.13
N VAL A 34 8.62 11.03 -4.24
CA VAL A 34 10.06 10.78 -4.46
C VAL A 34 10.49 11.30 -5.82
N VAL A 35 9.74 11.00 -6.88
CA VAL A 35 10.03 11.47 -8.25
C VAL A 35 9.96 13.00 -8.34
N LEU A 36 9.04 13.64 -7.61
CA LEU A 36 8.90 15.09 -7.56
C LEU A 36 9.88 15.77 -6.60
N ASP A 37 10.76 15.02 -5.95
CA ASP A 37 11.70 15.51 -4.93
C ASP A 37 11.00 16.28 -3.79
N ASP A 38 9.82 15.83 -3.41
CA ASP A 38 8.99 16.43 -2.35
C ASP A 38 9.06 15.60 -1.07
N ARG A 39 10.10 15.83 -0.27
CA ARG A 39 10.31 15.10 1.00
C ARG A 39 9.18 15.34 2.01
N GLU A 40 8.70 16.58 2.13
CA GLU A 40 7.62 16.91 3.05
C GLU A 40 6.32 16.22 2.64
N GLY A 41 6.00 16.21 1.36
CA GLY A 41 4.87 15.49 0.79
C GLY A 41 4.98 13.97 1.02
N PHE A 42 6.18 13.42 0.85
CA PHE A 42 6.45 12.00 1.12
C PHE A 42 6.19 11.65 2.59
N GLU A 43 6.71 12.42 3.53
CA GLU A 43 6.48 12.20 4.96
C GLU A 43 4.99 12.24 5.33
N LYS A 44 4.27 13.23 4.83
CA LYS A 44 2.81 13.33 5.03
C LYS A 44 2.08 12.14 4.42
N ALA A 45 2.49 11.70 3.23
CA ALA A 45 1.90 10.55 2.56
C ALA A 45 2.13 9.25 3.34
N VAL A 46 3.32 9.03 3.88
CA VAL A 46 3.62 7.87 4.75
C VAL A 46 2.73 7.90 5.99
N LYS A 47 2.65 9.03 6.69
CA LYS A 47 1.77 9.18 7.86
C LYS A 47 0.30 8.90 7.53
N ASN A 48 -0.16 9.31 6.35
CA ASN A 48 -1.51 9.00 5.89
C ASN A 48 -1.75 7.52 5.68
N VAL A 49 -0.81 6.84 5.03
CA VAL A 49 -0.91 5.39 4.84
C VAL A 49 -1.02 4.70 6.20
N LEU A 50 -0.16 5.05 7.15
CA LEU A 50 -0.16 4.44 8.48
C LEU A 50 -1.44 4.72 9.26
N GLN A 51 -2.09 5.85 9.02
CA GLN A 51 -3.33 6.23 9.70
C GLN A 51 -4.58 5.57 9.11
N TRP A 52 -4.63 5.39 7.78
CA TRP A 52 -5.87 5.07 7.09
C TRP A 52 -5.90 3.70 6.41
N VAL A 53 -4.74 3.09 6.15
CA VAL A 53 -4.68 1.80 5.48
C VAL A 53 -4.76 0.67 6.50
N SER A 54 -5.71 -0.24 6.28
CA SER A 54 -5.82 -1.50 7.00
C SER A 54 -6.26 -2.59 6.03
N PHE A 55 -5.71 -3.78 6.17
CA PHE A 55 -6.09 -4.94 5.37
C PHE A 55 -7.06 -5.87 6.12
N ASP A 56 -7.49 -5.48 7.31
CA ASP A 56 -8.54 -6.19 8.05
C ASP A 56 -9.92 -5.78 7.52
N VAL A 57 -10.19 -6.15 6.29
CA VAL A 57 -11.44 -5.83 5.57
C VAL A 57 -11.95 -7.06 4.83
N ASN A 58 -13.26 -7.27 4.87
CA ASN A 58 -13.89 -8.37 4.16
C ASN A 58 -14.02 -8.01 2.67
N THR A 59 -12.97 -8.29 1.91
CA THR A 59 -12.92 -8.01 0.48
C THR A 59 -12.18 -9.12 -0.27
N LYS A 60 -12.39 -9.17 -1.57
CA LYS A 60 -11.80 -10.18 -2.46
C LYS A 60 -11.03 -9.49 -3.60
N PRO A 61 -9.86 -8.91 -3.31
CA PRO A 61 -9.07 -8.19 -4.31
C PRO A 61 -8.49 -9.12 -5.38
N GLN A 62 -8.08 -8.51 -6.50
CA GLN A 62 -7.29 -9.21 -7.52
C GLN A 62 -5.85 -9.37 -7.01
N VAL A 63 -5.36 -10.60 -7.00
CA VAL A 63 -4.04 -10.95 -6.45
C VAL A 63 -2.92 -10.23 -7.22
N PHE A 64 -2.95 -10.27 -8.54
CA PHE A 64 -1.93 -9.62 -9.38
C PHE A 64 -1.85 -8.11 -9.15
N GLU A 65 -2.97 -7.41 -9.28
CA GLU A 65 -3.02 -5.95 -9.10
C GLU A 65 -2.63 -5.52 -7.68
N THR A 66 -3.09 -6.25 -6.68
CA THR A 66 -2.77 -5.97 -5.27
C THR A 66 -1.28 -6.17 -5.01
N THR A 67 -0.67 -7.19 -5.58
CA THR A 67 0.76 -7.46 -5.42
C THR A 67 1.61 -6.36 -6.03
N ILE A 68 1.36 -5.98 -7.28
CA ILE A 68 2.21 -4.99 -7.95
C ILE A 68 1.97 -3.56 -7.46
N ARG A 69 0.73 -3.19 -7.17
CA ARG A 69 0.39 -1.81 -6.79
C ARG A 69 0.49 -1.56 -5.29
N VAL A 70 -0.11 -2.42 -4.49
CA VAL A 70 -0.22 -2.21 -3.04
C VAL A 70 1.02 -2.73 -2.33
N LEU A 71 1.35 -4.01 -2.50
CA LEU A 71 2.52 -4.60 -1.86
C LEU A 71 3.81 -3.94 -2.37
N GLY A 72 3.94 -3.77 -3.68
CA GLY A 72 5.08 -3.07 -4.29
C GLY A 72 5.22 -1.63 -3.82
N GLY A 73 4.13 -0.88 -3.75
CA GLY A 73 4.12 0.50 -3.24
C GLY A 73 4.54 0.62 -1.78
N LEU A 74 4.08 -0.29 -0.92
CA LEU A 74 4.48 -0.32 0.49
C LEU A 74 5.98 -0.63 0.65
N LEU A 75 6.50 -1.58 -0.11
CA LEU A 75 7.92 -1.94 -0.07
C LEU A 75 8.80 -0.80 -0.60
N SER A 76 8.39 -0.14 -1.67
CA SER A 76 9.09 1.03 -2.21
C SER A 76 9.13 2.17 -1.19
N GLY A 77 7.99 2.50 -0.58
CA GLY A 77 7.92 3.52 0.48
C GLY A 77 8.80 3.16 1.67
N HIS A 78 8.83 1.89 2.07
CA HIS A 78 9.71 1.40 3.13
C HIS A 78 11.19 1.64 2.81
N ILE A 79 11.61 1.29 1.60
CA ILE A 79 13.02 1.45 1.17
C ILE A 79 13.44 2.90 1.32
N PHE A 80 12.67 3.84 0.79
CA PHE A 80 13.01 5.26 0.86
C PHE A 80 12.99 5.81 2.30
N ALA A 81 11.98 5.45 3.07
CA ALA A 81 11.85 5.93 4.46
C ALA A 81 12.95 5.41 5.40
N ASN A 82 13.46 4.21 5.14
CA ASN A 82 14.39 3.48 6.01
C ASN A 82 15.87 3.73 5.70
N GLN A 83 16.20 4.29 4.55
CA GLN A 83 17.59 4.49 4.12
C GLN A 83 18.26 5.68 4.81
N THR A 84 18.96 5.44 5.91
CA THR A 84 19.73 6.46 6.62
C THR A 84 20.73 7.16 5.68
N GLY A 85 20.79 8.48 5.76
CA GLY A 85 21.67 9.30 4.93
C GLY A 85 21.15 9.60 3.53
N GLN A 86 19.98 9.09 3.16
CA GLN A 86 19.31 9.40 1.90
C GLN A 86 18.27 10.53 2.05
N PRO A 87 17.93 11.26 0.96
CA PRO A 87 17.07 12.44 1.04
C PRO A 87 15.69 12.21 1.62
N PHE A 88 15.11 11.02 1.43
CA PHE A 88 13.76 10.68 1.87
C PHE A 88 13.71 9.89 3.19
N HIS A 89 14.87 9.72 3.84
CA HIS A 89 14.92 9.07 5.15
C HIS A 89 14.06 9.80 6.18
N LEU A 90 13.22 9.06 6.90
CA LEU A 90 12.37 9.58 7.96
C LEU A 90 12.93 9.12 9.32
N PRO A 91 13.49 10.04 10.14
CA PRO A 91 14.14 9.67 11.41
C PRO A 91 13.25 8.96 12.41
N TRP A 92 11.93 9.25 12.39
CA TRP A 92 10.93 8.62 13.26
C TRP A 92 10.48 7.24 12.78
N TYR A 93 10.74 6.90 11.50
CA TYR A 93 10.26 5.67 10.87
C TYR A 93 10.95 4.44 11.46
N ARG A 94 10.19 3.40 11.78
CA ARG A 94 10.66 2.15 12.41
C ARG A 94 10.26 0.89 11.64
N GLY A 95 9.88 1.00 10.38
CA GLY A 95 9.51 -0.14 9.55
C GLY A 95 8.00 -0.42 9.49
N GLU A 96 7.17 0.56 9.79
CA GLU A 96 5.72 0.41 9.82
C GLU A 96 5.13 0.02 8.46
N LEU A 97 5.65 0.57 7.36
CA LEU A 97 5.22 0.19 6.00
C LEU A 97 5.59 -1.26 5.68
N LEU A 98 6.75 -1.72 6.16
CA LEU A 98 7.15 -3.14 6.02
C LEU A 98 6.21 -4.05 6.80
N ALA A 99 5.77 -3.64 7.98
CA ALA A 99 4.80 -4.40 8.77
C ALA A 99 3.46 -4.54 8.02
N LEU A 100 2.97 -3.46 7.40
CA LEU A 100 1.78 -3.50 6.54
C LEU A 100 1.98 -4.42 5.33
N ALA A 101 3.13 -4.33 4.67
CA ALA A 101 3.47 -5.19 3.54
C ALA A 101 3.49 -6.67 3.94
N HIS A 102 4.04 -6.99 5.09
CA HIS A 102 4.08 -8.35 5.63
C HIS A 102 2.68 -8.88 5.96
N ASP A 103 1.83 -8.07 6.57
CA ASP A 103 0.44 -8.43 6.84
C ASP A 103 -0.32 -8.72 5.54
N LEU A 104 -0.23 -7.84 4.55
CA LEU A 104 -0.85 -8.06 3.24
C LEU A 104 -0.31 -9.32 2.56
N GLY A 105 1.00 -9.52 2.57
CA GLY A 105 1.63 -10.71 1.99
C GLY A 105 1.08 -12.01 2.59
N LYS A 106 0.94 -12.06 3.91
CA LYS A 106 0.33 -13.21 4.59
C LYS A 106 -1.11 -13.47 4.14
N ARG A 107 -1.90 -12.41 3.98
CA ARG A 107 -3.30 -12.50 3.54
C ARG A 107 -3.43 -12.93 2.08
N LEU A 108 -2.42 -12.68 1.24
CA LEU A 108 -2.38 -13.10 -0.15
C LEU A 108 -1.88 -14.54 -0.35
N LEU A 109 -1.10 -15.08 0.58
CA LEU A 109 -0.52 -16.42 0.47
C LEU A 109 -1.53 -17.54 0.14
N PRO A 110 -2.75 -17.57 0.70
CA PRO A 110 -3.72 -18.62 0.37
C PRO A 110 -4.06 -18.70 -1.12
N ALA A 111 -3.90 -17.61 -1.88
CA ALA A 111 -4.12 -17.64 -3.31
C ALA A 111 -3.19 -18.59 -4.07
N PHE A 112 -2.00 -18.86 -3.50
CA PHE A 112 -0.98 -19.73 -4.10
C PHE A 112 -1.13 -21.20 -3.69
N ALA A 113 -2.08 -21.55 -2.83
CA ALA A 113 -2.39 -22.92 -2.44
C ALA A 113 -3.16 -23.64 -3.54
N THR A 114 -2.51 -23.87 -4.68
CA THR A 114 -3.04 -24.53 -5.87
C THR A 114 -2.13 -25.70 -6.27
N PRO A 115 -2.61 -26.68 -7.07
CA PRO A 115 -1.79 -27.82 -7.49
C PRO A 115 -0.51 -27.43 -8.24
N THR A 116 -0.53 -26.30 -8.97
CA THR A 116 0.60 -25.83 -9.78
C THR A 116 1.41 -24.71 -9.15
N GLY A 117 0.92 -24.12 -8.03
CA GLY A 117 1.49 -22.91 -7.44
C GLY A 117 1.12 -21.62 -8.16
N ILE A 118 0.42 -21.68 -9.29
CA ILE A 118 -0.12 -20.50 -9.97
C ILE A 118 -1.30 -19.98 -9.14
N PRO A 119 -1.30 -18.67 -8.75
CA PRO A 119 -2.30 -18.17 -7.83
C PRO A 119 -3.70 -18.07 -8.45
N TYR A 120 -4.72 -18.18 -7.61
CA TYR A 120 -6.07 -17.78 -8.00
C TYR A 120 -6.09 -16.28 -8.35
N ALA A 121 -6.96 -15.91 -9.29
CA ALA A 121 -7.08 -14.50 -9.71
C ALA A 121 -7.51 -13.58 -8.56
N ARG A 122 -8.29 -14.09 -7.61
CA ARG A 122 -8.80 -13.36 -6.45
C ARG A 122 -8.75 -14.22 -5.19
N VAL A 123 -8.54 -13.59 -4.04
CA VAL A 123 -8.53 -14.24 -2.73
C VAL A 123 -9.20 -13.35 -1.68
N TYR A 124 -9.91 -13.94 -0.73
CA TYR A 124 -10.39 -13.21 0.46
C TYR A 124 -9.22 -12.91 1.39
N ILE A 125 -9.13 -11.67 1.85
CA ILE A 125 -8.04 -11.22 2.74
C ILE A 125 -8.48 -10.99 4.19
N ILE A 126 -9.51 -11.69 4.58
CA ILE A 126 -10.04 -11.64 5.95
C ILE A 126 -8.99 -12.06 6.97
#